data_19d71cf059e708ebfcfbe03aac2bfded
#
_entry.id   19d71cf059e708ebfcfbe03aac2bfded
#
_cell.length_a   1.000
_cell.length_b   1.000
_cell.length_c   1.000
_cell.angle_alpha   90.00
_cell.angle_beta   90.00
_cell.angle_gamma   90.00
#
_symmetry.space_group_name_H-M   'P 1'
#
loop_
_entity.id
_entity.type
_entity.pdbx_description
1 polymer ?
#
loop_
_entity_poly.entity_id
_entity_poly.type
_entity_poly.pdbx_seq_one_letter_code
_entity_poly.pdbx_strand_id
1 'polypeptide(L)'
;RSSAASDVYKRQILTCDNGIAAAKEIALAKELGMEVLVTDHHEVPYREITGVDGMTEREEILPPSLVIDPKQKDCHYPYKGICGAVVAYKLVQVLLEQAEKEQLITVADRKDCLAELLEFAAMATICDVMDLLDENRIIVKYGLKQMEQSKNLGLRTLIEVCGLKGQKLGNYHVGFILGPCLNATGRLDSAARAMELFLCTELREAVVI
;
A
#
# COMPACT_ATOMS: atom_id res chain seq x y z
N ARG A 1 -3.35 21.71 4.46
CA ARG A 1 -2.16 22.60 4.36
C ARG A 1 -1.06 21.98 5.19
N SER A 2 -0.14 21.25 4.54
CA SER A 2 1.14 20.93 5.16
C SER A 2 1.85 22.25 5.43
N SER A 3 2.06 22.62 6.68
CA SER A 3 2.83 23.82 6.97
C SER A 3 4.28 23.54 6.65
N ALA A 4 4.97 24.46 5.98
CA ALA A 4 6.39 24.35 5.65
C ALA A 4 7.27 24.02 6.89
N ALA A 5 6.82 24.40 8.09
CA ALA A 5 7.47 24.06 9.35
C ALA A 5 7.43 22.54 9.69
N SER A 6 6.41 21.79 9.23
CA SER A 6 6.37 20.34 9.48
C SER A 6 7.34 19.58 8.57
N ASP A 7 7.72 20.13 7.43
CA ASP A 7 8.57 19.47 6.46
C ASP A 7 10.06 19.58 6.82
N VAL A 8 10.45 20.57 7.58
CA VAL A 8 11.85 20.79 8.02
C VAL A 8 12.33 19.67 8.96
N TYR A 9 11.43 18.96 9.63
CA TYR A 9 11.78 17.90 10.58
C TYR A 9 11.54 16.48 10.04
N LYS A 10 10.96 16.32 8.86
CA LYS A 10 10.75 15.01 8.26
C LYS A 10 12.07 14.50 7.69
N ARG A 11 12.67 13.54 8.37
CA ARG A 11 13.94 12.90 7.97
C ARG A 11 13.73 11.48 7.45
N GLN A 12 12.50 11.04 7.34
CA GLN A 12 12.16 9.68 6.91
C GLN A 12 11.17 9.71 5.77
N ILE A 13 11.41 8.89 4.77
CA ILE A 13 10.51 8.62 3.65
C ILE A 13 10.18 7.13 3.67
N LEU A 14 8.91 6.81 3.78
CA LEU A 14 8.39 5.47 3.55
C LEU A 14 7.62 5.48 2.23
N THR A 15 8.03 4.68 1.27
CA THR A 15 7.27 4.51 0.02
C THR A 15 6.27 3.37 0.17
N CYS A 16 5.20 3.43 -0.60
CA CYS A 16 4.23 2.36 -0.73
C CYS A 16 3.86 2.23 -2.20
N ASP A 17 4.04 1.05 -2.77
CA ASP A 17 3.71 0.74 -4.17
C ASP A 17 4.58 1.52 -5.19
N ASN A 18 5.74 1.94 -4.77
CA ASN A 18 6.76 2.57 -5.61
C ASN A 18 8.12 2.59 -4.92
N GLY A 19 9.15 3.02 -5.68
CA GLY A 19 10.48 3.29 -5.14
C GLY A 19 11.56 2.34 -5.62
N ILE A 20 11.21 1.11 -6.05
CA ILE A 20 12.21 0.13 -6.51
C ILE A 20 13.03 0.65 -7.71
N ALA A 21 12.42 1.45 -8.57
CA ALA A 21 13.08 2.06 -9.73
C ALA A 21 13.62 3.47 -9.48
N ALA A 22 13.43 4.04 -8.27
CA ALA A 22 13.77 5.42 -7.93
C ALA A 22 15.18 5.56 -7.29
N ALA A 23 16.17 4.80 -7.76
CA ALA A 23 17.51 4.76 -7.16
C ALA A 23 18.19 6.13 -7.09
N LYS A 24 18.00 7.00 -8.10
CA LYS A 24 18.58 8.34 -8.16
C LYS A 24 17.96 9.31 -7.16
N GLU A 25 16.63 9.30 -7.10
CA GLU A 25 15.84 10.15 -6.20
C GLU A 25 16.09 9.77 -4.74
N ILE A 26 16.22 8.47 -4.47
CA ILE A 26 16.53 7.95 -3.13
C ILE A 26 17.98 8.30 -2.74
N ALA A 27 18.94 8.22 -3.67
CA ALA A 27 20.31 8.67 -3.43
C ALA A 27 20.34 10.15 -3.04
N LEU A 28 19.62 11.00 -3.78
CA LEU A 28 19.51 12.43 -3.48
C LEU A 28 18.87 12.67 -2.09
N ALA A 29 17.78 11.93 -1.76
CA ALA A 29 17.16 12.06 -0.44
C ALA A 29 18.14 11.72 0.68
N LYS A 30 18.98 10.71 0.51
CA LYS A 30 20.04 10.34 1.47
C LYS A 30 21.14 11.41 1.58
N GLU A 31 21.56 12.01 0.47
CA GLU A 31 22.49 13.14 0.47
C GLU A 31 21.95 14.35 1.24
N LEU A 32 20.61 14.53 1.19
CA LEU A 32 19.90 15.54 1.98
C LEU A 32 19.67 15.15 3.45
N GLY A 33 20.20 14.02 3.89
CA GLY A 33 20.13 13.54 5.28
C GLY A 33 18.81 12.86 5.64
N MET A 34 18.06 12.37 4.66
CA MET A 34 16.81 11.61 4.88
C MET A 34 17.09 10.11 4.90
N GLU A 35 16.37 9.39 5.75
CA GLU A 35 16.30 7.94 5.70
C GLU A 35 15.14 7.51 4.79
N VAL A 36 15.38 6.52 3.95
CA VAL A 36 14.35 5.99 3.04
C VAL A 36 14.15 4.52 3.28
N LEU A 37 12.90 4.11 3.41
CA LEU A 37 12.45 2.72 3.40
C LEU A 37 11.51 2.53 2.21
N VAL A 38 11.87 1.60 1.33
CA VAL A 38 11.05 1.26 0.15
C VAL A 38 10.19 0.06 0.46
N THR A 39 8.87 0.19 0.26
CA THR A 39 7.96 -0.96 0.13
C THR A 39 7.35 -0.94 -1.26
N ASP A 40 7.63 -1.97 -2.04
CA ASP A 40 7.24 -2.07 -3.44
C ASP A 40 6.95 -3.53 -3.82
N HIS A 41 6.40 -3.75 -5.00
CA HIS A 41 6.11 -5.08 -5.56
C HIS A 41 6.40 -5.15 -7.08
N HIS A 42 6.87 -4.07 -7.66
CA HIS A 42 7.23 -4.02 -9.07
C HIS A 42 8.49 -4.84 -9.38
N GLU A 43 8.70 -5.14 -10.65
CA GLU A 43 9.91 -5.87 -11.06
C GLU A 43 11.16 -5.07 -10.71
N VAL A 44 12.13 -5.76 -10.09
CA VAL A 44 13.40 -5.13 -9.74
C VAL A 44 14.17 -4.80 -11.02
N PRO A 45 14.57 -3.54 -11.25
CA PRO A 45 15.43 -3.19 -12.37
C PRO A 45 16.73 -3.98 -12.34
N TYR A 46 17.24 -4.35 -13.50
CA TYR A 46 18.49 -5.10 -13.62
C TYR A 46 19.36 -4.59 -14.76
N ARG A 47 20.63 -4.88 -14.70
CA ARG A 47 21.57 -4.74 -15.84
C ARG A 47 22.10 -6.12 -16.22
N GLU A 48 22.38 -6.28 -17.50
CA GLU A 48 23.03 -7.48 -17.99
C GLU A 48 24.55 -7.29 -17.90
N ILE A 49 25.21 -8.26 -17.28
CA ILE A 49 26.68 -8.31 -17.15
C ILE A 49 27.14 -9.55 -17.88
N THR A 50 28.04 -9.39 -18.86
CA THR A 50 28.68 -10.52 -19.53
C THR A 50 29.94 -10.89 -18.77
N GLY A 51 29.94 -12.07 -18.19
CA GLY A 51 31.11 -12.62 -17.48
C GLY A 51 32.28 -12.94 -18.43
N VAL A 52 33.42 -13.23 -17.84
CA VAL A 52 34.66 -13.57 -18.59
C VAL A 52 34.49 -14.90 -19.37
N ASP A 53 33.54 -15.72 -18.96
CA ASP A 53 33.15 -16.98 -19.59
C ASP A 53 32.16 -16.81 -20.75
N GLY A 54 31.76 -15.56 -21.07
CA GLY A 54 30.78 -15.24 -22.09
C GLY A 54 29.32 -15.48 -21.66
N MET A 55 29.06 -15.89 -20.43
CA MET A 55 27.70 -15.99 -19.89
C MET A 55 27.18 -14.61 -19.50
N THR A 56 25.89 -14.35 -19.82
CA THR A 56 25.22 -13.12 -19.42
C THR A 56 24.43 -13.38 -18.14
N GLU A 57 24.75 -12.64 -17.09
CA GLU A 57 24.03 -12.65 -15.82
C GLU A 57 23.24 -11.36 -15.65
N ARG A 58 22.16 -11.43 -14.86
CA ARG A 58 21.38 -10.26 -14.47
C ARG A 58 21.78 -9.84 -13.06
N GLU A 59 22.25 -8.60 -12.95
CA GLU A 59 22.51 -7.97 -11.67
C GLU A 59 21.39 -6.97 -11.35
N GLU A 60 20.71 -7.16 -10.21
CA GLU A 60 19.65 -6.26 -9.74
C GLU A 60 20.20 -4.88 -9.40
N ILE A 61 19.46 -3.84 -9.77
CA ILE A 61 19.75 -2.44 -9.43
C ILE A 61 18.79 -2.00 -8.34
N LEU A 62 19.23 -2.15 -7.10
CA LEU A 62 18.45 -1.73 -5.94
C LEU A 62 18.74 -0.27 -5.59
N PRO A 63 17.74 0.50 -5.12
CA PRO A 63 17.97 1.81 -4.56
C PRO A 63 18.82 1.70 -3.29
N PRO A 64 19.64 2.75 -2.97
CA PRO A 64 20.56 2.73 -1.82
C PRO A 64 19.81 2.93 -0.49
N SER A 65 18.85 2.05 -0.17
CA SER A 65 17.99 2.10 1.02
C SER A 65 17.64 0.70 1.51
N LEU A 66 16.88 0.62 2.60
CA LEU A 66 16.21 -0.63 2.95
C LEU A 66 15.05 -0.84 1.97
N VAL A 67 15.00 -2.03 1.35
CA VAL A 67 13.99 -2.39 0.37
C VAL A 67 13.23 -3.62 0.85
N ILE A 68 11.91 -3.49 0.89
CA ILE A 68 10.98 -4.59 1.11
C ILE A 68 10.21 -4.79 -0.20
N ASP A 69 10.63 -5.77 -0.97
CA ASP A 69 10.00 -6.15 -2.22
C ASP A 69 10.08 -7.67 -2.36
N PRO A 70 8.95 -8.37 -2.55
CA PRO A 70 8.96 -9.84 -2.67
C PRO A 70 9.67 -10.34 -3.92
N LYS A 71 9.87 -9.50 -4.95
CA LYS A 71 10.49 -9.88 -6.22
C LYS A 71 12.01 -9.81 -6.24
N GLN A 72 12.64 -9.30 -5.17
CA GLN A 72 14.10 -9.38 -5.04
C GLN A 72 14.57 -10.83 -5.16
N LYS A 73 15.72 -11.04 -5.82
CA LYS A 73 16.32 -12.36 -6.07
C LYS A 73 16.48 -13.21 -4.81
N ASP A 74 16.92 -12.58 -3.73
CA ASP A 74 17.21 -13.26 -2.47
C ASP A 74 16.01 -13.24 -1.49
N CYS A 75 14.85 -12.77 -1.92
CA CYS A 75 13.66 -12.78 -1.09
C CYS A 75 13.06 -14.18 -0.98
N HIS A 76 12.87 -14.66 0.24
CA HIS A 76 12.27 -15.97 0.54
C HIS A 76 10.77 -15.90 0.86
N TYR A 77 10.11 -14.76 0.62
CA TYR A 77 8.67 -14.67 0.81
C TYR A 77 7.95 -15.66 -0.12
N PRO A 78 7.06 -16.51 0.42
CA PRO A 78 6.56 -17.68 -0.32
C PRO A 78 5.69 -17.33 -1.52
N TYR A 79 4.91 -16.23 -1.45
CA TYR A 79 4.03 -15.81 -2.53
C TYR A 79 4.39 -14.40 -3.01
N LYS A 80 5.01 -14.31 -4.18
CA LYS A 80 5.54 -13.06 -4.72
C LYS A 80 4.51 -12.21 -5.47
N GLY A 81 3.32 -12.74 -5.70
CA GLY A 81 2.23 -12.09 -6.46
C GLY A 81 1.35 -11.16 -5.60
N ILE A 82 1.89 -10.49 -4.60
CA ILE A 82 1.17 -9.52 -3.77
C ILE A 82 1.36 -8.10 -4.28
N CYS A 83 0.36 -7.22 -4.12
CA CYS A 83 0.47 -5.81 -4.50
C CYS A 83 1.20 -4.97 -3.45
N GLY A 84 1.62 -3.75 -3.82
CA GLY A 84 2.37 -2.85 -2.93
C GLY A 84 1.65 -2.53 -1.64
N ALA A 85 0.33 -2.37 -1.66
CA ALA A 85 -0.46 -2.17 -0.44
C ALA A 85 -0.42 -3.38 0.50
N VAL A 86 -0.34 -4.61 -0.03
CA VAL A 86 -0.16 -5.81 0.80
C VAL A 86 1.24 -5.87 1.37
N VAL A 87 2.28 -5.46 0.63
CA VAL A 87 3.64 -5.35 1.18
C VAL A 87 3.65 -4.38 2.36
N ALA A 88 3.06 -3.20 2.21
CA ALA A 88 2.92 -2.23 3.30
C ALA A 88 2.11 -2.80 4.49
N TYR A 89 1.01 -3.50 4.22
CA TYR A 89 0.21 -4.18 5.25
C TYR A 89 1.05 -5.19 6.05
N LYS A 90 1.92 -5.97 5.39
CA LYS A 90 2.84 -6.92 6.06
C LYS A 90 3.86 -6.19 6.92
N LEU A 91 4.42 -5.08 6.46
CA LEU A 91 5.29 -4.24 7.28
C LEU A 91 4.56 -3.78 8.55
N VAL A 92 3.33 -3.27 8.40
CA VAL A 92 2.52 -2.82 9.56
C VAL A 92 2.21 -3.98 10.50
N GLN A 93 1.94 -5.19 10.01
CA GLN A 93 1.75 -6.37 10.86
C GLN A 93 2.95 -6.57 11.80
N VAL A 94 4.17 -6.57 11.24
CA VAL A 94 5.40 -6.79 12.03
C VAL A 94 5.63 -5.64 13.01
N LEU A 95 5.41 -4.39 12.59
CA LEU A 95 5.55 -3.22 13.48
C LEU A 95 4.57 -3.26 14.65
N LEU A 96 3.30 -3.62 14.40
CA LEU A 96 2.29 -3.74 15.45
C LEU A 96 2.56 -4.93 16.39
N GLU A 97 3.07 -6.04 15.88
CA GLU A 97 3.51 -7.17 16.71
C GLU A 97 4.67 -6.77 17.62
N GLN A 98 5.61 -5.98 17.13
CA GLN A 98 6.70 -5.47 17.94
C GLN A 98 6.20 -4.48 19.00
N ALA A 99 5.35 -3.52 18.61
CA ALA A 99 4.75 -2.55 19.51
C ALA A 99 3.94 -3.24 20.64
N GLU A 100 3.23 -4.32 20.32
CA GLU A 100 2.51 -5.12 21.34
C GLU A 100 3.50 -5.81 22.31
N LYS A 101 4.58 -6.40 21.80
CA LYS A 101 5.61 -7.02 22.64
C LYS A 101 6.27 -6.01 23.59
N GLU A 102 6.45 -4.78 23.12
CA GLU A 102 6.98 -3.66 23.90
C GLU A 102 5.92 -2.98 24.78
N GLN A 103 4.69 -3.50 24.80
CA GLN A 103 3.56 -2.97 25.60
C GLN A 103 3.16 -1.52 25.24
N LEU A 104 3.48 -1.06 24.04
CA LEU A 104 3.08 0.26 23.53
C LEU A 104 1.62 0.27 23.06
N ILE A 105 1.09 -0.87 22.67
CA ILE A 105 -0.30 -1.07 22.27
C ILE A 105 -0.85 -2.36 22.86
N THR A 106 -2.18 -2.48 22.89
CA THR A 106 -2.84 -3.72 23.32
C THR A 106 -3.06 -4.69 22.14
N VAL A 107 -3.34 -5.97 22.45
CA VAL A 107 -3.78 -6.95 21.48
C VAL A 107 -5.03 -6.50 20.71
N ALA A 108 -5.94 -5.77 21.38
CA ALA A 108 -7.15 -5.24 20.77
C ALA A 108 -6.81 -4.16 19.75
N ASP A 109 -5.95 -3.20 20.11
CA ASP A 109 -5.52 -2.12 19.21
C ASP A 109 -4.86 -2.70 17.94
N ARG A 110 -3.98 -3.70 18.09
CA ARG A 110 -3.36 -4.39 16.97
C ARG A 110 -4.39 -5.03 16.04
N LYS A 111 -5.34 -5.78 16.61
CA LYS A 111 -6.38 -6.47 15.83
C LYS A 111 -7.29 -5.49 15.10
N ASP A 112 -7.70 -4.42 15.75
CA ASP A 112 -8.57 -3.39 15.17
C ASP A 112 -7.85 -2.67 14.01
N CYS A 113 -6.62 -2.24 14.21
CA CYS A 113 -5.81 -1.60 13.16
C CYS A 113 -5.62 -2.53 11.94
N LEU A 114 -5.26 -3.80 12.16
CA LEU A 114 -5.10 -4.76 11.07
C LEU A 114 -6.41 -5.07 10.34
N ALA A 115 -7.54 -5.08 11.04
CA ALA A 115 -8.85 -5.27 10.43
C ALA A 115 -9.22 -4.09 9.50
N GLU A 116 -8.96 -2.86 9.93
CA GLU A 116 -9.18 -1.65 9.13
C GLU A 116 -8.26 -1.62 7.89
N LEU A 117 -6.97 -1.91 8.06
CA LEU A 117 -6.01 -1.92 6.95
C LEU A 117 -6.26 -3.05 5.95
N LEU A 118 -6.85 -4.17 6.40
CA LEU A 118 -7.19 -5.30 5.52
C LEU A 118 -8.20 -4.91 4.42
N GLU A 119 -9.09 -3.95 4.69
CA GLU A 119 -10.04 -3.42 3.71
C GLU A 119 -9.30 -2.81 2.52
N PHE A 120 -8.30 -1.98 2.80
CA PHE A 120 -7.50 -1.30 1.78
C PHE A 120 -6.56 -2.26 1.06
N ALA A 121 -5.96 -3.22 1.77
CA ALA A 121 -5.16 -4.27 1.16
C ALA A 121 -5.97 -5.10 0.16
N ALA A 122 -7.21 -5.45 0.51
CA ALA A 122 -8.12 -6.18 -0.39
C ALA A 122 -8.54 -5.32 -1.59
N MET A 123 -8.87 -4.06 -1.35
CA MET A 123 -9.25 -3.13 -2.42
C MET A 123 -8.11 -2.94 -3.41
N ALA A 124 -6.90 -2.69 -2.93
CA ALA A 124 -5.72 -2.54 -3.78
C ALA A 124 -5.41 -3.83 -4.56
N THR A 125 -5.48 -5.00 -3.93
CA THR A 125 -5.28 -6.30 -4.60
C THR A 125 -6.22 -6.47 -5.80
N ILE A 126 -7.48 -6.06 -5.66
CA ILE A 126 -8.47 -6.14 -6.74
C ILE A 126 -8.23 -5.07 -7.81
N CYS A 127 -7.96 -3.82 -7.40
CA CYS A 127 -7.77 -2.70 -8.32
C CYS A 127 -6.48 -2.82 -9.14
N ASP A 128 -5.44 -3.42 -8.58
CA ASP A 128 -4.16 -3.72 -9.24
C ASP A 128 -4.21 -5.02 -10.06
N VAL A 129 -5.39 -5.62 -10.16
CA VAL A 129 -5.67 -6.82 -10.97
C VAL A 129 -4.75 -8.00 -10.63
N MET A 130 -4.40 -8.14 -9.36
CA MET A 130 -3.56 -9.24 -8.90
C MET A 130 -4.29 -10.58 -8.96
N ASP A 131 -3.54 -11.65 -9.22
CA ASP A 131 -4.08 -13.00 -9.18
C ASP A 131 -4.66 -13.34 -7.79
N LEU A 132 -5.92 -13.76 -7.75
CA LEU A 132 -6.62 -14.12 -6.50
C LEU A 132 -6.31 -15.56 -6.08
N LEU A 133 -5.02 -15.87 -5.99
CA LEU A 133 -4.48 -17.15 -5.54
C LEU A 133 -3.87 -16.99 -4.15
N ASP A 134 -3.58 -18.10 -3.51
CA ASP A 134 -2.88 -18.16 -2.22
C ASP A 134 -3.34 -17.08 -1.23
N GLU A 135 -2.41 -16.25 -0.78
CA GLU A 135 -2.64 -15.20 0.20
C GLU A 135 -3.59 -14.11 -0.29
N ASN A 136 -3.51 -13.70 -1.56
CA ASN A 136 -4.41 -12.71 -2.12
C ASN A 136 -5.87 -13.13 -2.01
N ARG A 137 -6.17 -14.41 -2.21
CA ARG A 137 -7.52 -14.93 -2.06
C ARG A 137 -8.03 -14.79 -0.62
N ILE A 138 -7.15 -14.99 0.36
CA ILE A 138 -7.48 -14.86 1.78
C ILE A 138 -7.73 -13.39 2.11
N ILE A 139 -6.82 -12.51 1.72
CA ILE A 139 -6.90 -11.06 1.93
C ILE A 139 -8.20 -10.51 1.33
N VAL A 140 -8.48 -10.82 0.07
CA VAL A 140 -9.68 -10.33 -0.61
C VAL A 140 -10.95 -10.88 0.02
N LYS A 141 -11.00 -12.17 0.35
CA LYS A 141 -12.17 -12.79 0.99
C LYS A 141 -12.54 -12.14 2.32
N TYR A 142 -11.55 -11.88 3.16
CA TYR A 142 -11.81 -11.30 4.48
C TYR A 142 -11.91 -9.78 4.43
N GLY A 143 -11.13 -9.11 3.58
CA GLY A 143 -11.22 -7.67 3.38
C GLY A 143 -12.56 -7.21 2.82
N LEU A 144 -13.14 -7.93 1.83
CA LEU A 144 -14.50 -7.64 1.35
C LEU A 144 -15.56 -7.72 2.44
N LYS A 145 -15.46 -8.72 3.33
CA LYS A 145 -16.36 -8.81 4.49
C LYS A 145 -16.18 -7.65 5.46
N GLN A 146 -14.95 -7.22 5.65
CA GLN A 146 -14.64 -6.10 6.51
C GLN A 146 -15.18 -4.80 5.93
N MET A 147 -15.04 -4.57 4.60
CA MET A 147 -15.60 -3.42 3.90
C MET A 147 -17.11 -3.28 4.07
N GLU A 148 -17.86 -4.39 4.11
CA GLU A 148 -19.32 -4.38 4.35
C GLU A 148 -19.69 -3.76 5.71
N GLN A 149 -18.76 -3.75 6.66
CA GLN A 149 -18.90 -3.24 8.04
C GLN A 149 -17.80 -2.23 8.38
N SER A 150 -17.24 -1.57 7.37
CA SER A 150 -16.12 -0.66 7.53
C SER A 150 -16.37 0.39 8.61
N LYS A 151 -15.37 0.62 9.45
CA LYS A 151 -15.33 1.73 10.39
C LYS A 151 -14.84 3.02 9.73
N ASN A 152 -14.13 2.91 8.60
CA ASN A 152 -13.63 4.06 7.87
C ASN A 152 -14.77 4.87 7.26
N LEU A 153 -14.86 6.13 7.64
CA LEU A 153 -15.96 7.01 7.26
C LEU A 153 -15.99 7.26 5.74
N GLY A 154 -14.85 7.53 5.15
CA GLY A 154 -14.72 7.78 3.71
C GLY A 154 -15.10 6.56 2.88
N LEU A 155 -14.62 5.37 3.26
CA LEU A 155 -14.96 4.14 2.55
C LEU A 155 -16.47 3.83 2.65
N ARG A 156 -17.08 4.00 3.83
CA ARG A 156 -18.53 3.84 3.97
C ARG A 156 -19.31 4.81 3.12
N THR A 157 -18.89 6.07 3.08
CA THR A 157 -19.53 7.11 2.26
C THR A 157 -19.41 6.77 0.77
N LEU A 158 -18.24 6.34 0.31
CA LEU A 158 -18.03 5.91 -1.06
C LEU A 158 -18.94 4.73 -1.44
N ILE A 159 -19.03 3.71 -0.58
CA ILE A 159 -19.92 2.54 -0.77
C ILE A 159 -21.39 2.99 -0.86
N GLU A 160 -21.81 3.94 -0.02
CA GLU A 160 -23.19 4.44 0.01
C GLU A 160 -23.50 5.29 -1.24
N VAL A 161 -22.62 6.20 -1.64
CA VAL A 161 -22.78 7.04 -2.84
C VAL A 161 -22.82 6.18 -4.11
N CYS A 162 -22.04 5.10 -4.15
CA CYS A 162 -22.07 4.13 -5.26
C CYS A 162 -23.31 3.20 -5.24
N GLY A 163 -24.24 3.38 -4.29
CA GLY A 163 -25.47 2.58 -4.20
C GLY A 163 -25.26 1.15 -3.72
N LEU A 164 -24.15 0.86 -3.06
CA LEU A 164 -23.78 -0.49 -2.62
C LEU A 164 -24.06 -0.75 -1.13
N LYS A 165 -24.63 0.21 -0.41
CA LYS A 165 -24.95 0.08 1.02
C LYS A 165 -25.86 -1.12 1.28
N GLY A 166 -25.45 -1.98 2.21
CA GLY A 166 -26.19 -3.17 2.61
C GLY A 166 -26.13 -4.33 1.59
N GLN A 167 -25.39 -4.18 0.51
CA GLN A 167 -25.15 -5.26 -0.44
C GLN A 167 -23.94 -6.09 -0.03
N LYS A 168 -23.94 -7.37 -0.42
CA LYS A 168 -22.73 -8.20 -0.32
C LYS A 168 -21.73 -7.75 -1.37
N LEU A 169 -20.57 -7.28 -0.91
CA LEU A 169 -19.51 -6.81 -1.79
C LEU A 169 -18.78 -7.99 -2.45
N GLY A 170 -18.37 -7.79 -3.69
CA GLY A 170 -17.58 -8.74 -4.47
C GLY A 170 -16.54 -8.01 -5.32
N ASN A 171 -15.65 -8.78 -5.94
CA ASN A 171 -14.57 -8.25 -6.77
C ASN A 171 -15.07 -7.28 -7.84
N TYR A 172 -16.24 -7.57 -8.43
CA TYR A 172 -16.86 -6.70 -9.43
C TYR A 172 -17.15 -5.29 -8.86
N HIS A 173 -17.75 -5.23 -7.67
CA HIS A 173 -18.08 -3.95 -7.04
C HIS A 173 -16.83 -3.10 -6.78
N VAL A 174 -15.76 -3.74 -6.32
CA VAL A 174 -14.49 -3.04 -6.06
C VAL A 174 -13.78 -2.67 -7.37
N GLY A 175 -13.59 -3.63 -8.28
CA GLY A 175 -12.80 -3.40 -9.49
C GLY A 175 -13.48 -2.52 -10.54
N PHE A 176 -14.82 -2.54 -10.63
CA PHE A 176 -15.56 -1.84 -11.69
C PHE A 176 -16.47 -0.71 -11.21
N ILE A 177 -16.63 -0.52 -9.90
CA ILE A 177 -17.43 0.59 -9.35
C ILE A 177 -16.58 1.45 -8.43
N LEU A 178 -16.10 0.91 -7.29
CA LEU A 178 -15.36 1.71 -6.31
C LEU A 178 -13.99 2.17 -6.83
N GLY A 179 -13.21 1.26 -7.44
CA GLY A 179 -11.89 1.58 -8.00
C GLY A 179 -11.94 2.66 -9.08
N PRO A 180 -12.81 2.56 -10.10
CA PRO A 180 -13.00 3.64 -11.08
C PRO A 180 -13.40 4.98 -10.48
N CYS A 181 -14.23 5.02 -9.43
CA CYS A 181 -14.54 6.27 -8.72
C CYS A 181 -13.30 6.91 -8.11
N LEU A 182 -12.45 6.11 -7.45
CA LEU A 182 -11.19 6.57 -6.88
C LEU A 182 -10.20 7.04 -7.97
N ASN A 183 -10.10 6.29 -9.06
CA ASN A 183 -9.24 6.65 -10.19
C ASN A 183 -9.72 7.91 -10.92
N ALA A 184 -11.03 8.17 -10.96
CA ALA A 184 -11.59 9.38 -11.57
C ALA A 184 -11.15 10.63 -10.81
N THR A 185 -11.09 10.59 -9.49
CA THR A 185 -10.58 11.72 -8.69
C THR A 185 -9.12 12.02 -9.01
N GLY A 186 -8.29 11.00 -9.21
CA GLY A 186 -6.88 11.15 -9.58
C GLY A 186 -6.64 11.72 -10.98
N ARG A 187 -7.62 11.58 -11.90
CA ARG A 187 -7.54 12.13 -13.26
C ARG A 187 -8.09 13.55 -13.36
N LEU A 188 -9.07 13.90 -12.53
CA LEU A 188 -9.77 15.19 -12.59
C LEU A 188 -9.14 16.25 -11.68
N ASP A 189 -8.53 15.85 -10.57
CA ASP A 189 -8.04 16.78 -9.56
C ASP A 189 -6.66 16.35 -9.01
N SER A 190 -6.61 15.35 -8.15
CA SER A 190 -5.36 14.71 -7.70
C SER A 190 -5.65 13.44 -6.90
N ALA A 191 -4.66 12.52 -6.81
CA ALA A 191 -4.71 11.36 -5.91
C ALA A 191 -4.85 11.77 -4.43
N ALA A 192 -4.50 13.02 -4.08
CA ALA A 192 -4.66 13.56 -2.74
C ALA A 192 -6.13 13.55 -2.29
N ARG A 193 -7.10 13.78 -3.18
CA ARG A 193 -8.53 13.72 -2.83
C ARG A 193 -8.98 12.34 -2.35
N ALA A 194 -8.53 11.28 -3.00
CA ALA A 194 -8.82 9.92 -2.53
C ALA A 194 -8.23 9.67 -1.14
N MET A 195 -7.04 10.21 -0.88
CA MET A 195 -6.42 10.16 0.45
C MET A 195 -7.23 10.96 1.48
N GLU A 196 -7.64 12.19 1.15
CA GLU A 196 -8.48 13.04 2.00
C GLU A 196 -9.78 12.32 2.37
N LEU A 197 -10.43 11.65 1.40
CA LEU A 197 -11.63 10.87 1.65
C LEU A 197 -11.42 9.79 2.72
N PHE A 198 -10.35 9.01 2.61
CA PHE A 198 -10.09 7.93 3.56
C PHE A 198 -9.55 8.41 4.92
N LEU A 199 -9.01 9.62 4.98
CA LEU A 199 -8.50 10.23 6.21
C LEU A 199 -9.51 11.17 6.87
N CYS A 200 -10.66 11.46 6.25
CA CYS A 200 -11.65 12.36 6.81
C CYS A 200 -12.31 11.75 8.08
N THR A 201 -12.60 12.60 9.04
CA THR A 201 -13.25 12.24 10.30
C THR A 201 -14.66 12.79 10.42
N GLU A 202 -15.06 13.66 9.48
CA GLU A 202 -16.38 14.30 9.46
C GLU A 202 -17.18 13.89 8.22
N LEU A 203 -18.44 13.49 8.45
CA LEU A 203 -19.33 13.05 7.36
C LEU A 203 -19.57 14.15 6.29
N ARG A 204 -19.60 15.41 6.71
CA ARG A 204 -19.79 16.52 5.80
C ARG A 204 -18.65 16.66 4.79
N GLU A 205 -17.43 16.40 5.24
CA GLU A 205 -16.24 16.40 4.38
C GLU A 205 -16.28 15.22 3.42
N ALA A 206 -16.58 14.01 3.92
CA ALA A 206 -16.63 12.81 3.11
C ALA A 206 -17.67 12.85 1.97
N VAL A 207 -18.76 13.63 2.11
CA VAL A 207 -19.81 13.77 1.08
C VAL A 207 -19.44 14.78 0.01
N VAL A 208 -18.53 15.72 0.31
CA VAL A 208 -18.11 16.80 -0.60
C VAL A 208 -16.89 16.39 -1.44
N ILE A 209 -16.06 15.47 -0.92
CA ILE A 209 -14.91 14.92 -1.63
C ILE A 209 -15.36 13.99 -2.75
#